data_b457aeb23b11368a436bfca78deb1383
#
_entry.id   b457aeb23b11368a436bfca78deb1383
#
_cell.length_a   1.000
_cell.length_b   1.000
_cell.length_c   1.000
_cell.angle_alpha   90.00
_cell.angle_beta   90.00
_cell.angle_gamma   90.00
#
_symmetry.space_group_name_H-M   'P 1'
#
loop_
_entity.id
_entity.type
_entity.pdbx_description
1 polymer ?
#
loop_
_entity_poly.entity_id
_entity_poly.type
_entity_poly.pdbx_seq_one_letter_code
_entity_poly.pdbx_strand_id
1 'polypeptide(L)'
;MKSISVGVIGTGWCGGIRANTCATNPLVENLHLAEINPERLDEVAGETLPESATTDYQELLKNDEIDAVFISTTPEQTHYPMARESLNAHKHVFLEKPLSLTLAEADELIELAESIGVKFTIGYSQRFNPKFAYVKKCLEDGTLGEFVSALVSRHISRNLGNKISGRIKLSPAAMEATHDIDFIL
;
A
#
# COMPACT_ATOMS: atom_id res chain seq x y z
N MET A 1 -13.27 14.78 -12.80
CA MET A 1 -13.23 13.36 -12.38
C MET A 1 -14.32 13.19 -11.34
N LYS A 2 -14.97 12.03 -11.28
CA LYS A 2 -15.92 11.72 -10.20
C LYS A 2 -15.12 11.53 -8.90
N SER A 3 -15.58 12.10 -7.79
CA SER A 3 -15.06 11.80 -6.45
C SER A 3 -15.37 10.36 -6.05
N ILE A 4 -14.58 9.81 -5.14
CA ILE A 4 -14.72 8.44 -4.63
C ILE A 4 -14.71 8.44 -3.11
N SER A 5 -15.35 7.45 -2.52
CA SER A 5 -15.23 7.14 -1.09
C SER A 5 -14.13 6.12 -0.85
N VAL A 6 -13.30 6.36 0.15
CA VAL A 6 -12.08 5.59 0.38
C VAL A 6 -12.02 5.06 1.81
N GLY A 7 -11.68 3.78 1.94
CA GLY A 7 -11.33 3.15 3.21
C GLY A 7 -9.82 3.05 3.41
N VAL A 8 -9.32 3.29 4.63
CA VAL A 8 -7.93 3.01 5.02
C VAL A 8 -7.93 1.95 6.11
N ILE A 9 -7.33 0.80 5.82
CA ILE A 9 -7.20 -0.34 6.73
C ILE A 9 -5.78 -0.37 7.28
N GLY A 10 -5.65 -0.18 8.59
CA GLY A 10 -4.37 0.00 9.27
C GLY A 10 -3.87 1.44 9.18
N THR A 11 -3.86 2.15 10.31
CA THR A 11 -3.45 3.56 10.41
C THR A 11 -2.10 3.74 11.11
N GLY A 12 -1.24 2.74 11.04
CA GLY A 12 0.14 2.84 11.46
C GLY A 12 0.90 3.96 10.73
N TRP A 13 2.22 3.91 10.68
CA TRP A 13 3.01 4.99 10.06
C TRP A 13 2.60 5.26 8.60
N CYS A 14 2.61 4.24 7.74
CA CYS A 14 2.24 4.42 6.33
C CYS A 14 0.74 4.74 6.16
N GLY A 15 -0.13 4.02 6.88
CA GLY A 15 -1.57 4.22 6.78
C GLY A 15 -2.03 5.58 7.29
N GLY A 16 -1.42 6.11 8.36
CA GLY A 16 -1.70 7.46 8.84
C GLY A 16 -1.34 8.54 7.80
N ILE A 17 -0.20 8.40 7.10
CA ILE A 17 0.15 9.30 5.98
C ILE A 17 -0.91 9.22 4.87
N ARG A 18 -1.41 8.02 4.54
CA ARG A 18 -2.46 7.84 3.53
C ARG A 18 -3.79 8.44 3.95
N ALA A 19 -4.20 8.21 5.20
CA ALA A 19 -5.42 8.79 5.77
C ALA A 19 -5.39 10.32 5.69
N ASN A 20 -4.29 10.95 6.13
CA ASN A 20 -4.09 12.40 6.03
C ASN A 20 -4.11 12.91 4.58
N THR A 21 -3.50 12.15 3.67
CA THR A 21 -3.50 12.50 2.24
C THR A 21 -4.91 12.39 1.65
N CYS A 22 -5.67 11.35 1.98
CA CYS A 22 -7.05 11.18 1.54
C CYS A 22 -7.96 12.28 2.10
N ALA A 23 -7.84 12.60 3.38
CA ALA A 23 -8.64 13.65 4.03
C ALA A 23 -8.51 15.03 3.37
N THR A 24 -7.38 15.30 2.72
CA THR A 24 -7.11 16.60 2.06
C THR A 24 -7.22 16.54 0.53
N ASN A 25 -7.46 15.36 -0.04
CA ASN A 25 -7.53 15.20 -1.49
C ASN A 25 -8.94 15.54 -2.03
N PRO A 26 -9.08 16.50 -2.95
CA PRO A 26 -10.39 16.91 -3.48
C PRO A 26 -11.11 15.83 -4.30
N LEU A 27 -10.47 14.72 -4.62
CA LEU A 27 -11.09 13.56 -5.29
C LEU A 27 -11.63 12.53 -4.29
N VAL A 28 -11.38 12.70 -3.00
CA VAL A 28 -11.97 11.85 -1.95
C VAL A 28 -13.17 12.56 -1.36
N GLU A 29 -14.33 11.95 -1.50
CA GLU A 29 -15.60 12.48 -0.98
C GLU A 29 -15.77 12.12 0.48
N ASN A 30 -15.60 10.84 0.81
CA ASN A 30 -15.68 10.32 2.16
C ASN A 30 -14.45 9.48 2.49
N LEU A 31 -13.90 9.69 3.68
CA LEU A 31 -12.83 8.90 4.25
C LEU A 31 -13.39 7.99 5.35
N HIS A 32 -13.03 6.71 5.32
CA HIS A 32 -13.38 5.73 6.32
C HIS A 32 -12.12 5.07 6.88
N LEU A 33 -12.06 4.83 8.19
CA LEU A 33 -10.88 4.27 8.85
C LEU A 33 -11.18 2.94 9.52
N ALA A 34 -10.25 1.99 9.42
CA ALA A 34 -10.24 0.77 10.23
C ALA A 34 -8.85 0.56 10.83
N GLU A 35 -8.79 0.49 12.17
CA GLU A 35 -7.53 0.27 12.90
C GLU A 35 -7.81 -0.55 14.17
N ILE A 36 -7.11 -1.66 14.34
CA ILE A 36 -7.32 -2.58 15.47
C ILE A 36 -6.95 -1.99 16.83
N ASN A 37 -6.04 -1.02 16.85
CA ASN A 37 -5.68 -0.31 18.07
C ASN A 37 -6.61 0.92 18.25
N PRO A 38 -7.51 0.92 19.26
CA PRO A 38 -8.47 2.00 19.46
C PRO A 38 -7.82 3.38 19.71
N GLU A 39 -6.72 3.40 20.48
CA GLU A 39 -6.02 4.66 20.78
C GLU A 39 -5.44 5.29 19.50
N ARG A 40 -4.88 4.45 18.61
CA ARG A 40 -4.35 4.92 17.34
C ARG A 40 -5.46 5.31 16.37
N LEU A 41 -6.59 4.61 16.41
CA LEU A 41 -7.78 4.96 15.64
C LEU A 41 -8.29 6.36 16.05
N ASP A 42 -8.45 6.61 17.34
CA ASP A 42 -8.91 7.89 17.88
C ASP A 42 -7.97 9.03 17.51
N GLU A 43 -6.66 8.81 17.60
CA GLU A 43 -5.64 9.79 17.21
C GLU A 43 -5.81 10.21 15.74
N VAL A 44 -5.83 9.24 14.82
CA VAL A 44 -5.91 9.52 13.37
C VAL A 44 -7.30 10.04 12.99
N ALA A 45 -8.36 9.55 13.61
CA ALA A 45 -9.71 10.07 13.40
C ALA A 45 -9.84 11.53 13.84
N GLY A 46 -9.20 11.91 14.96
CA GLY A 46 -9.15 13.30 15.41
C GLY A 46 -8.42 14.23 14.45
N GLU A 47 -7.41 13.73 13.73
CA GLU A 47 -6.65 14.50 12.73
C GLU A 47 -7.37 14.61 11.38
N THR A 48 -8.04 13.55 10.95
CA THR A 48 -8.56 13.40 9.57
C THR A 48 -10.05 13.61 9.44
N LEU A 49 -10.80 13.59 10.56
CA LEU A 49 -12.26 13.76 10.62
C LEU A 49 -12.99 12.86 9.62
N PRO A 50 -12.81 11.52 9.67
CA PRO A 50 -13.40 10.59 8.74
C PRO A 50 -14.94 10.51 8.91
N GLU A 51 -15.65 10.07 7.87
CA GLU A 51 -17.08 9.77 7.90
C GLU A 51 -17.40 8.62 8.88
N SER A 52 -16.52 7.61 8.96
CA SER A 52 -16.61 6.54 9.94
C SER A 52 -15.23 6.02 10.37
N ALA A 53 -15.19 5.49 11.59
CA ALA A 53 -14.00 4.86 12.17
C ALA A 53 -14.41 3.59 12.93
N THR A 54 -13.73 2.48 12.69
CA THR A 54 -14.04 1.18 13.30
C THR A 54 -12.76 0.42 13.67
N THR A 55 -12.86 -0.50 14.62
CA THR A 55 -11.78 -1.44 14.93
C THR A 55 -11.86 -2.74 14.12
N ASP A 56 -12.92 -2.94 13.34
CA ASP A 56 -13.15 -4.11 12.49
C ASP A 56 -13.17 -3.68 10.99
N TYR A 57 -12.11 -4.00 10.24
CA TYR A 57 -12.04 -3.68 8.81
C TYR A 57 -13.14 -4.38 7.98
N GLN A 58 -13.72 -5.48 8.46
CA GLN A 58 -14.80 -6.17 7.75
C GLN A 58 -16.08 -5.33 7.72
N GLU A 59 -16.31 -4.48 8.72
CA GLU A 59 -17.40 -3.50 8.66
C GLU A 59 -17.21 -2.51 7.52
N LEU A 60 -15.96 -2.09 7.31
CA LEU A 60 -15.59 -1.20 6.22
C LEU A 60 -15.84 -1.83 4.85
N LEU A 61 -15.53 -3.12 4.70
CA LEU A 61 -15.75 -3.86 3.45
C LEU A 61 -17.24 -4.08 3.13
N LYS A 62 -18.11 -4.12 4.12
CA LYS A 62 -19.57 -4.25 3.96
C LYS A 62 -20.25 -2.94 3.52
N ASN A 63 -19.56 -1.82 3.61
CA ASN A 63 -20.09 -0.53 3.18
C ASN A 63 -19.99 -0.40 1.66
N ASP A 64 -21.13 -0.45 0.98
CA ASP A 64 -21.22 -0.37 -0.49
C ASP A 64 -20.85 1.02 -1.04
N GLU A 65 -20.84 2.06 -0.21
CA GLU A 65 -20.43 3.41 -0.61
C GLU A 65 -18.93 3.56 -0.81
N ILE A 66 -18.12 2.65 -0.23
CA ILE A 66 -16.67 2.67 -0.37
C ILE A 66 -16.28 2.09 -1.73
N ASP A 67 -15.65 2.89 -2.56
CA ASP A 67 -15.16 2.48 -3.89
C ASP A 67 -13.78 1.79 -3.82
N ALA A 68 -12.90 2.27 -2.95
CA ALA A 68 -11.51 1.83 -2.88
C ALA A 68 -11.00 1.69 -1.45
N VAL A 69 -10.05 0.78 -1.24
CA VAL A 69 -9.38 0.62 0.05
C VAL A 69 -7.86 0.69 -0.08
N PHE A 70 -7.23 1.36 0.90
CA PHE A 70 -5.80 1.31 1.14
C PHE A 70 -5.53 0.34 2.29
N ILE A 71 -4.72 -0.69 2.06
CA ILE A 71 -4.32 -1.67 3.07
C ILE A 71 -2.88 -1.38 3.46
N SER A 72 -2.66 -0.96 4.71
CA SER A 72 -1.36 -0.56 5.25
C SER A 72 -1.09 -1.19 6.61
N THR A 73 -1.43 -2.46 6.72
CA THR A 73 -1.36 -3.23 7.97
C THR A 73 0.00 -3.85 8.23
N THR A 74 0.27 -4.17 9.48
CA THR A 74 1.38 -4.99 9.93
C THR A 74 0.87 -5.96 11.00
N PRO A 75 1.38 -7.19 11.04
CA PRO A 75 2.46 -7.76 10.24
C PRO A 75 2.01 -8.12 8.80
N GLU A 76 2.97 -8.24 7.89
CA GLU A 76 2.77 -8.35 6.44
C GLU A 76 1.98 -9.60 5.99
N GLN A 77 1.89 -10.63 6.84
CA GLN A 77 1.03 -11.79 6.59
C GLN A 77 -0.47 -11.43 6.55
N THR A 78 -0.85 -10.25 7.03
CA THR A 78 -2.24 -9.76 6.95
C THR A 78 -2.59 -9.23 5.56
N HIS A 79 -1.61 -8.94 4.71
CA HIS A 79 -1.82 -8.36 3.40
C HIS A 79 -2.67 -9.24 2.49
N TYR A 80 -2.27 -10.50 2.33
CA TYR A 80 -2.98 -11.42 1.46
C TYR A 80 -4.46 -11.62 1.85
N PRO A 81 -4.82 -12.03 3.09
CA PRO A 81 -6.23 -12.24 3.43
C PRO A 81 -7.06 -10.96 3.31
N MET A 82 -6.54 -9.80 3.75
CA MET A 82 -7.27 -8.55 3.67
C MET A 82 -7.46 -8.07 2.23
N ALA A 83 -6.44 -8.21 1.38
CA ALA A 83 -6.55 -7.86 -0.03
C ALA A 83 -7.57 -8.78 -0.73
N ARG A 84 -7.52 -10.09 -0.48
CA ARG A 84 -8.45 -11.07 -1.02
C ARG A 84 -9.91 -10.77 -0.65
N GLU A 85 -10.15 -10.47 0.63
CA GLU A 85 -11.49 -10.10 1.10
C GLU A 85 -11.96 -8.78 0.47
N SER A 86 -11.07 -7.78 0.35
CA SER A 86 -11.39 -6.50 -0.27
C SER A 86 -11.73 -6.64 -1.75
N LEU A 87 -10.98 -7.45 -2.49
CA LEU A 87 -11.25 -7.75 -3.89
C LEU A 87 -12.60 -8.47 -4.05
N ASN A 88 -12.88 -9.49 -3.21
CA ASN A 88 -14.16 -10.19 -3.21
C ASN A 88 -15.35 -9.27 -2.85
N ALA A 89 -15.11 -8.21 -2.08
CA ALA A 89 -16.08 -7.15 -1.82
C ALA A 89 -16.16 -6.12 -2.96
N HIS A 90 -15.58 -6.41 -4.13
CA HIS A 90 -15.55 -5.55 -5.33
C HIS A 90 -14.93 -4.17 -5.11
N LYS A 91 -14.04 -4.01 -4.11
CA LYS A 91 -13.33 -2.76 -3.88
C LYS A 91 -12.08 -2.67 -4.76
N HIS A 92 -11.77 -1.48 -5.26
CA HIS A 92 -10.44 -1.19 -5.79
C HIS A 92 -9.43 -1.24 -4.64
N VAL A 93 -8.26 -1.83 -4.84
CA VAL A 93 -7.31 -2.06 -3.75
C VAL A 93 -5.94 -1.44 -4.05
N PHE A 94 -5.48 -0.63 -3.11
CA PHE A 94 -4.08 -0.26 -2.98
C PHE A 94 -3.50 -1.00 -1.78
N LEU A 95 -2.51 -1.85 -2.00
CA LEU A 95 -1.87 -2.66 -0.97
C LEU A 95 -0.44 -2.20 -0.72
N GLU A 96 -0.05 -2.05 0.54
CA GLU A 96 1.37 -1.84 0.88
C GLU A 96 2.24 -3.04 0.52
N LYS A 97 3.51 -2.74 0.27
CA LYS A 97 4.52 -3.78 0.01
C LYS A 97 4.90 -4.53 1.31
N PRO A 98 5.27 -5.81 1.24
CA PRO A 98 5.19 -6.67 0.06
C PRO A 98 3.74 -7.06 -0.26
N LEU A 99 3.47 -7.41 -1.51
CA LEU A 99 2.14 -7.86 -1.96
C LEU A 99 1.64 -9.07 -1.15
N SER A 100 2.51 -10.06 -0.98
CA SER A 100 2.26 -11.28 -0.20
C SER A 100 3.58 -11.88 0.26
N LEU A 101 3.53 -13.00 0.95
CA LEU A 101 4.73 -13.73 1.40
C LEU A 101 5.09 -14.91 0.49
N THR A 102 4.19 -15.30 -0.41
CA THR A 102 4.40 -16.39 -1.38
C THR A 102 3.97 -15.98 -2.78
N LEU A 103 4.56 -16.59 -3.80
CA LEU A 103 4.17 -16.34 -5.19
C LEU A 103 2.75 -16.82 -5.49
N ALA A 104 2.34 -17.95 -4.91
CA ALA A 104 0.98 -18.47 -5.12
C ALA A 104 -0.11 -17.51 -4.61
N GLU A 105 0.10 -16.88 -3.45
CA GLU A 105 -0.79 -15.82 -2.95
C GLU A 105 -0.80 -14.59 -3.86
N ALA A 106 0.37 -14.22 -4.40
CA ALA A 106 0.49 -13.11 -5.33
C ALA A 106 -0.30 -13.37 -6.62
N ASP A 107 -0.11 -14.53 -7.21
CA ASP A 107 -0.77 -14.95 -8.45
C ASP A 107 -2.30 -14.98 -8.24
N GLU A 108 -2.78 -15.57 -7.13
CA GLU A 108 -4.21 -15.60 -6.79
C GLU A 108 -4.82 -14.19 -6.71
N LEU A 109 -4.15 -13.23 -6.06
CA LEU A 109 -4.66 -11.86 -5.94
C LEU A 109 -4.73 -11.15 -7.30
N ILE A 110 -3.73 -11.37 -8.16
CA ILE A 110 -3.69 -10.78 -9.52
C ILE A 110 -4.84 -11.35 -10.35
N GLU A 111 -4.97 -12.68 -10.42
CA GLU A 111 -6.03 -13.36 -11.15
C GLU A 111 -7.42 -12.96 -10.64
N LEU A 112 -7.58 -12.86 -9.32
CA LEU A 112 -8.85 -12.43 -8.69
C LEU A 112 -9.22 -11.00 -9.11
N ALA A 113 -8.28 -10.06 -9.02
CA ALA A 113 -8.52 -8.67 -9.38
C ALA A 113 -8.90 -8.53 -10.87
N GLU A 114 -8.22 -9.26 -11.75
CA GLU A 114 -8.51 -9.29 -13.18
C GLU A 114 -9.88 -9.90 -13.46
N SER A 115 -10.24 -11.01 -12.80
CA SER A 115 -11.52 -11.69 -13.00
C SER A 115 -12.72 -10.85 -12.57
N ILE A 116 -12.57 -10.06 -11.50
CA ILE A 116 -13.60 -9.16 -10.97
C ILE A 116 -13.63 -7.85 -11.74
N GLY A 117 -12.53 -7.43 -12.37
CA GLY A 117 -12.42 -6.18 -13.12
C GLY A 117 -12.21 -4.94 -12.25
N VAL A 118 -11.64 -5.10 -11.06
CA VAL A 118 -11.27 -4.01 -10.16
C VAL A 118 -9.80 -3.63 -10.32
N LYS A 119 -9.45 -2.41 -9.93
CA LYS A 119 -8.05 -1.95 -9.93
C LYS A 119 -7.34 -2.48 -8.70
N PHE A 120 -6.19 -3.09 -8.92
CA PHE A 120 -5.29 -3.57 -7.87
C PHE A 120 -3.90 -3.01 -8.10
N THR A 121 -3.31 -2.39 -7.10
CA THR A 121 -1.96 -1.81 -7.19
C THR A 121 -1.20 -1.94 -5.88
N ILE A 122 0.13 -1.94 -5.98
CA ILE A 122 1.04 -2.12 -4.85
C ILE A 122 1.79 -0.82 -4.55
N GLY A 123 2.07 -0.59 -3.29
CA GLY A 123 2.72 0.60 -2.77
C GLY A 123 4.21 0.74 -3.08
N TYR A 124 4.63 0.53 -4.32
CA TYR A 124 5.99 0.81 -4.77
C TYR A 124 6.20 2.31 -4.96
N SER A 125 6.31 3.01 -3.84
CA SER A 125 6.34 4.47 -3.78
C SER A 125 7.48 5.12 -4.59
N GLN A 126 8.57 4.39 -4.85
CA GLN A 126 9.70 4.89 -5.64
C GLN A 126 9.32 5.18 -7.11
N ARG A 127 8.30 4.52 -7.64
CA ARG A 127 7.75 4.83 -8.98
C ARG A 127 7.25 6.28 -9.10
N PHE A 128 6.86 6.89 -7.99
CA PHE A 128 6.36 8.27 -7.91
C PHE A 128 7.43 9.28 -7.45
N ASN A 129 8.66 8.82 -7.19
CA ASN A 129 9.77 9.72 -6.87
C ASN A 129 10.27 10.40 -8.16
N PRO A 130 10.24 11.76 -8.24
CA PRO A 130 10.60 12.45 -9.48
C PRO A 130 12.01 12.16 -9.96
N LYS A 131 12.96 11.86 -9.06
CA LYS A 131 14.33 11.49 -9.45
C LYS A 131 14.38 10.15 -10.17
N PHE A 132 13.69 9.14 -9.64
CA PHE A 132 13.61 7.82 -10.27
C PHE A 132 12.80 7.86 -11.57
N ALA A 133 11.68 8.58 -11.59
CA ALA A 133 10.90 8.79 -12.80
C ALA A 133 11.72 9.47 -13.91
N TYR A 134 12.58 10.44 -13.56
CA TYR A 134 13.49 11.08 -14.50
C TYR A 134 14.53 10.10 -15.07
N VAL A 135 15.16 9.28 -14.21
CA VAL A 135 16.12 8.25 -14.67
C VAL A 135 15.44 7.25 -15.60
N LYS A 136 14.24 6.76 -15.23
CA LYS A 136 13.44 5.84 -16.07
C LYS A 136 13.20 6.46 -17.46
N LYS A 137 12.74 7.71 -17.49
CA LYS A 137 12.52 8.44 -18.74
C LYS A 137 13.79 8.54 -19.59
N CYS A 138 14.94 8.88 -18.98
CA CYS A 138 16.21 8.99 -19.71
C CYS A 138 16.72 7.64 -20.27
N LEU A 139 16.34 6.53 -19.65
CA LEU A 139 16.60 5.20 -20.19
C LEU A 139 15.65 4.90 -21.36
N GLU A 140 14.35 5.19 -21.23
CA GLU A 140 13.34 4.94 -22.26
C GLU A 140 13.54 5.78 -23.52
N ASP A 141 13.95 7.05 -23.39
CA ASP A 141 14.19 7.95 -24.52
C ASP A 141 15.62 7.87 -25.10
N GLY A 142 16.47 6.98 -24.56
CA GLY A 142 17.82 6.75 -25.02
C GLY A 142 18.85 7.82 -24.60
N THR A 143 18.47 8.81 -23.79
CA THR A 143 19.39 9.87 -23.31
C THR A 143 20.61 9.29 -22.58
N LEU A 144 20.43 8.19 -21.82
CA LEU A 144 21.50 7.47 -21.12
C LEU A 144 22.13 6.34 -21.94
N GLY A 145 21.67 6.13 -23.18
CA GLY A 145 22.08 5.02 -24.00
C GLY A 145 21.47 3.69 -23.58
N GLU A 146 22.07 2.59 -24.03
CA GLU A 146 21.61 1.24 -23.69
C GLU A 146 21.92 0.90 -22.22
N PHE A 147 20.93 0.33 -21.53
CA PHE A 147 21.11 -0.13 -20.14
C PHE A 147 22.01 -1.36 -20.11
N VAL A 148 23.16 -1.26 -19.47
CA VAL A 148 24.16 -2.33 -19.39
C VAL A 148 24.21 -2.97 -18.00
N SER A 149 24.21 -2.14 -16.96
CA SER A 149 24.27 -2.64 -15.57
C SER A 149 23.80 -1.58 -14.58
N ALA A 150 23.30 -2.03 -13.42
CA ALA A 150 22.99 -1.18 -12.28
C ALA A 150 23.67 -1.68 -11.02
N LEU A 151 24.21 -0.74 -10.24
CA LEU A 151 24.64 -0.98 -8.86
C LEU A 151 23.74 -0.20 -7.92
N VAL A 152 22.98 -0.90 -7.10
CA VAL A 152 22.09 -0.31 -6.11
C VAL A 152 22.64 -0.52 -4.71
N SER A 153 22.70 0.54 -3.91
CA SER A 153 23.14 0.47 -2.52
C SER A 153 22.07 1.12 -1.62
N ARG A 154 21.49 0.32 -0.74
CA ARG A 154 20.47 0.76 0.22
C ARG A 154 20.99 0.68 1.64
N HIS A 155 20.98 1.81 2.32
CA HIS A 155 21.38 1.91 3.71
C HIS A 155 20.16 2.16 4.59
N ILE A 156 19.91 1.28 5.54
CA ILE A 156 18.89 1.45 6.59
C ILE A 156 19.54 1.60 7.96
N SER A 157 18.92 2.37 8.83
CA SER A 157 19.43 2.49 10.20
C SER A 157 19.32 1.15 10.94
N ARG A 158 20.27 0.89 11.86
CA ARG A 158 20.22 -0.31 12.70
C ARG A 158 18.91 -0.42 13.49
N ASN A 159 18.37 0.71 13.98
CA ASN A 159 17.10 0.73 14.69
C ASN A 159 15.93 0.29 13.81
N LEU A 160 15.89 0.73 12.56
CA LEU A 160 14.87 0.31 11.62
C LEU A 160 15.01 -1.18 11.28
N GLY A 161 16.23 -1.65 11.02
CA GLY A 161 16.51 -3.05 10.78
C GLY A 161 16.08 -3.96 11.92
N ASN A 162 16.34 -3.56 13.17
CA ASN A 162 15.91 -4.31 14.36
C ASN A 162 14.38 -4.33 14.52
N LYS A 163 13.69 -3.21 14.25
CA LYS A 163 12.22 -3.15 14.27
C LYS A 163 11.59 -4.06 13.22
N ILE A 164 12.16 -4.12 12.04
CA ILE A 164 11.67 -4.97 10.93
C ILE A 164 11.92 -6.44 11.26
N SER A 165 13.12 -6.83 11.65
CA SER A 165 13.47 -8.22 11.95
C SER A 165 12.71 -8.81 13.13
N GLY A 166 12.23 -7.98 14.05
CA GLY A 166 11.40 -8.41 15.19
C GLY A 166 9.93 -8.70 14.85
N ARG A 167 9.46 -8.26 13.68
CA ARG A 167 8.04 -8.39 13.29
C ARG A 167 7.71 -9.58 12.41
N ILE A 168 8.64 -9.97 11.53
CA ILE A 168 8.43 -11.02 10.55
C ILE A 168 9.69 -11.83 10.30
N LYS A 169 9.49 -13.05 9.76
CA LYS A 169 10.58 -13.94 9.34
C LYS A 169 11.23 -13.54 8.00
N LEU A 170 10.97 -12.34 7.50
CA LEU A 170 11.64 -11.80 6.31
C LEU A 170 12.90 -11.05 6.71
N SER A 171 13.94 -11.20 5.89
CA SER A 171 15.16 -10.43 6.10
C SER A 171 14.91 -8.93 5.81
N PRO A 172 15.67 -8.01 6.44
CA PRO A 172 15.60 -6.59 6.08
C PRO A 172 15.86 -6.34 4.58
N ALA A 173 16.66 -7.19 3.94
CA ALA A 173 16.89 -7.12 2.49
C ALA A 173 15.61 -7.45 1.70
N ALA A 174 14.89 -8.51 2.06
CA ALA A 174 13.64 -8.86 1.39
C ALA A 174 12.55 -7.79 1.59
N MET A 175 12.56 -7.10 2.73
CA MET A 175 11.59 -6.04 3.05
C MET A 175 11.86 -4.73 2.30
N GLU A 176 13.13 -4.36 2.18
CA GLU A 176 13.51 -3.05 1.64
C GLU A 176 14.01 -3.12 0.20
N ALA A 177 14.74 -4.17 -0.20
CA ALA A 177 15.25 -4.30 -1.56
C ALA A 177 14.14 -4.52 -2.61
N THR A 178 12.92 -4.84 -2.19
CA THR A 178 11.76 -4.94 -3.09
C THR A 178 11.53 -3.63 -3.88
N HIS A 179 11.80 -2.46 -3.27
CA HIS A 179 11.72 -1.18 -3.96
C HIS A 179 12.78 -1.03 -5.05
N ASP A 180 13.97 -1.57 -4.81
CA ASP A 180 15.10 -1.47 -5.75
C ASP A 180 14.92 -2.45 -6.91
N ILE A 181 14.38 -3.63 -6.62
CA ILE A 181 14.03 -4.62 -7.64
C ILE A 181 12.92 -4.07 -8.54
N ASP A 182 11.86 -3.50 -7.95
CA ASP A 182 10.76 -2.87 -8.69
C ASP A 182 11.23 -1.71 -9.59
N PHE A 183 12.25 -0.98 -9.19
CA PHE A 183 12.81 0.10 -9.98
C PHE A 183 13.65 -0.40 -11.17
N ILE A 184 14.32 -1.55 -11.03
CA ILE A 184 15.18 -2.11 -12.08
C ILE A 184 14.36 -2.84 -13.17
N LEU A 185 13.23 -3.44 -12.80
CA LEU A 185 12.31 -4.14 -13.71
C LEU A 185 11.42 -3.15 -14.48
#